data_3a814a7b2aa29b7a9521ce1a23e6cafd
#
_entry.id   3a814a7b2aa29b7a9521ce1a23e6cafd
#
_cell.length_a   1.000
_cell.length_b   1.000
_cell.length_c   1.000
_cell.angle_alpha   90.00
_cell.angle_beta   90.00
_cell.angle_gamma   90.00
#
_symmetry.space_group_name_H-M   'P 1'
#
loop_
_entity.id
_entity.type
_entity.pdbx_description
1 polymer ?
#
loop_
_entity_poly.entity_id
_entity_poly.type
_entity_poly.pdbx_seq_one_letter_code
_entity_poly.pdbx_strand_id
1 'polypeptide(L)'
;MKSFGIIAEFNPFHLGHKYLIDKAREETGSEICVAVMSGSFVQRGGPAVYDKWERARMALEGGVNLVLELPAVYATASAESFALGGVKTLEALGCVDTLVFGSESGHIGQLESAARLLQDREEELMEVVSSLCKTGLSFPRAREEAVRSLAPDFNVDIFRESNNILAIEYLKQVDNMKVHTIKRIGQGHHESATALRKRLAEEDPEGFKRAGENYFNLIRTRILQCSSESLEAMCAAGEGLGNRLKDCVRFAGSTEELIGNVKSKAYTYSAVERLLSHIVLGIEPDYKRMPGYARVLGFDEKGAALLKRMKKAECNRIPVITNINKEWECLGEYEDMMDKDILATDVFNVIWGKNMYRESDYVKKPVIMKKDGDE
;
A
#
# COMPACT_ATOMS: atom_id res chain seq x y z
N MET A 1 -4.10 -5.08 -27.49
CA MET A 1 -3.17 -4.31 -26.63
C MET A 1 -2.88 -5.18 -25.44
N LYS A 2 -1.63 -5.57 -25.26
CA LYS A 2 -1.19 -6.31 -24.05
C LYS A 2 -0.90 -5.31 -22.94
N SER A 3 -1.24 -5.69 -21.71
CA SER A 3 -1.08 -4.83 -20.54
C SER A 3 -0.44 -5.57 -19.37
N PHE A 4 0.29 -4.84 -18.55
CA PHE A 4 0.77 -5.34 -17.28
C PHE A 4 0.37 -4.41 -16.14
N GLY A 5 0.17 -5.00 -14.99
CA GLY A 5 -0.16 -4.30 -13.75
C GLY A 5 1.04 -4.27 -12.80
N ILE A 6 1.16 -3.18 -12.07
CA ILE A 6 2.09 -3.05 -10.94
C ILE A 6 1.33 -2.51 -9.73
N ILE A 7 1.81 -2.87 -8.54
CA ILE A 7 1.28 -2.36 -7.27
C ILE A 7 2.41 -1.59 -6.59
N ALA A 8 2.16 -0.34 -6.22
CA ALA A 8 3.22 0.55 -5.75
C ALA A 8 2.74 1.60 -4.74
N GLU A 9 3.65 2.14 -3.97
CA GLU A 9 3.41 3.31 -3.13
C GLU A 9 3.76 4.62 -3.87
N PHE A 10 4.81 4.60 -4.69
CA PHE A 10 5.40 5.79 -5.31
C PHE A 10 5.59 6.96 -4.31
N ASN A 11 6.27 6.70 -3.23
CA ASN A 11 6.43 7.68 -2.13
C ASN A 11 7.88 8.17 -1.92
N PRO A 12 8.38 9.05 -2.82
CA PRO A 12 7.86 9.43 -4.14
C PRO A 12 8.23 8.45 -5.26
N PHE A 13 7.78 8.74 -6.49
CA PHE A 13 8.24 8.05 -7.70
C PHE A 13 9.73 8.34 -7.92
N HIS A 14 10.51 7.33 -8.35
CA HIS A 14 11.95 7.45 -8.56
C HIS A 14 12.46 6.56 -9.69
N LEU A 15 13.74 6.70 -10.05
CA LEU A 15 14.35 5.98 -11.16
C LEU A 15 14.26 4.44 -11.05
N GLY A 16 14.22 3.89 -9.83
CA GLY A 16 14.00 2.45 -9.64
C GLY A 16 12.61 2.00 -10.07
N HIS A 17 11.58 2.84 -9.92
CA HIS A 17 10.24 2.56 -10.44
C HIS A 17 10.22 2.66 -11.97
N LYS A 18 10.87 3.68 -12.54
CA LYS A 18 11.02 3.80 -13.99
C LYS A 18 11.73 2.59 -14.58
N TYR A 19 12.82 2.14 -13.98
CA TYR A 19 13.54 0.94 -14.39
C TYR A 19 12.62 -0.30 -14.42
N LEU A 20 11.83 -0.49 -13.33
CA LEU A 20 10.87 -1.59 -13.26
C LEU A 20 9.87 -1.54 -14.45
N ILE A 21 9.31 -0.36 -14.73
CA ILE A 21 8.33 -0.16 -15.80
C ILE A 21 8.95 -0.42 -17.18
N ASP A 22 10.15 0.11 -17.43
CA ASP A 22 10.84 -0.04 -18.71
C ASP A 22 11.21 -1.51 -18.95
N LYS A 23 11.76 -2.19 -17.94
CA LYS A 23 12.08 -3.62 -18.01
C LYS A 23 10.83 -4.50 -18.16
N ALA A 24 9.76 -4.17 -17.46
CA ALA A 24 8.49 -4.86 -17.60
C ALA A 24 7.98 -4.82 -19.06
N ARG A 25 8.08 -3.66 -19.72
CA ARG A 25 7.72 -3.54 -21.14
C ARG A 25 8.59 -4.40 -22.04
N GLU A 26 9.93 -4.33 -21.84
CA GLU A 26 10.90 -5.10 -22.60
C GLU A 26 10.66 -6.61 -22.48
N GLU A 27 10.51 -7.11 -21.25
CA GLU A 27 10.48 -8.56 -20.97
C GLU A 27 9.09 -9.20 -21.18
N THR A 28 7.99 -8.44 -20.97
CA THR A 28 6.63 -8.95 -21.21
C THR A 28 6.10 -8.68 -22.61
N GLY A 29 6.71 -7.76 -23.35
CA GLY A 29 6.19 -7.28 -24.63
C GLY A 29 4.84 -6.55 -24.51
N SER A 30 4.52 -6.03 -23.31
CA SER A 30 3.27 -5.32 -23.02
C SER A 30 3.43 -3.81 -23.21
N GLU A 31 2.45 -3.17 -23.85
CA GLU A 31 2.50 -1.76 -24.20
C GLU A 31 1.92 -0.84 -23.13
N ILE A 32 0.99 -1.35 -22.33
CA ILE A 32 0.22 -0.57 -21.35
C ILE A 32 0.60 -1.00 -19.94
N CYS A 33 1.00 -0.01 -19.13
CA CYS A 33 1.26 -0.15 -17.70
C CYS A 33 0.08 0.39 -16.91
N VAL A 34 -0.54 -0.45 -16.08
CA VAL A 34 -1.58 -0.08 -15.11
C VAL A 34 -0.97 -0.13 -13.72
N ALA A 35 -0.98 0.96 -12.99
CA ALA A 35 -0.51 1.00 -11.61
C ALA A 35 -1.69 1.10 -10.63
N VAL A 36 -1.72 0.21 -9.63
CA VAL A 36 -2.54 0.39 -8.42
C VAL A 36 -1.62 0.98 -7.36
N MET A 37 -1.90 2.23 -6.98
CA MET A 37 -1.03 3.06 -6.17
C MET A 37 -1.69 3.40 -4.83
N SER A 38 -0.96 3.27 -3.72
CA SER A 38 -1.42 3.76 -2.41
C SER A 38 -1.93 5.20 -2.49
N GLY A 39 -3.09 5.47 -1.87
CA GLY A 39 -3.67 6.80 -1.77
C GLY A 39 -2.85 7.75 -0.90
N SER A 40 -3.49 8.52 -0.04
CA SER A 40 -2.84 9.53 0.80
C SER A 40 -1.97 8.96 1.92
N PHE A 41 -2.16 7.67 2.27
CA PHE A 41 -1.35 6.91 3.24
C PHE A 41 -0.74 5.68 2.58
N VAL A 42 0.40 5.23 3.10
CA VAL A 42 1.22 4.17 2.50
C VAL A 42 1.36 2.94 3.40
N GLN A 43 1.81 1.83 2.85
CA GLN A 43 1.84 0.51 3.48
C GLN A 43 2.69 0.46 4.77
N ARG A 44 3.72 1.26 4.87
CA ARG A 44 4.53 1.35 6.11
C ARG A 44 3.76 1.97 7.28
N GLY A 45 2.63 2.62 7.01
CA GLY A 45 1.79 3.33 7.96
C GLY A 45 2.25 4.78 8.12
N GLY A 46 1.55 5.70 7.55
CA GLY A 46 1.86 7.12 7.64
C GLY A 46 1.45 7.86 6.37
N PRO A 47 1.40 9.18 6.41
CA PRO A 47 1.08 10.00 5.25
C PRO A 47 2.19 9.92 4.21
N ALA A 48 1.82 9.98 2.93
CA ALA A 48 2.77 10.15 1.85
C ALA A 48 3.43 11.54 1.89
N VAL A 49 4.57 11.72 1.20
CA VAL A 49 5.25 13.02 1.14
C VAL A 49 4.61 13.98 0.14
N TYR A 50 3.97 13.46 -0.91
CA TYR A 50 3.19 14.20 -1.88
C TYR A 50 1.76 13.67 -1.93
N ASP A 51 0.81 14.51 -2.34
CA ASP A 51 -0.55 14.05 -2.52
C ASP A 51 -0.68 13.01 -3.66
N LYS A 52 -1.78 12.28 -3.65
CA LYS A 52 -1.98 11.16 -4.58
C LYS A 52 -2.05 11.60 -6.05
N TRP A 53 -2.55 12.79 -6.36
CA TRP A 53 -2.62 13.29 -7.75
C TRP A 53 -1.24 13.70 -8.26
N GLU A 54 -0.42 14.32 -7.41
CA GLU A 54 0.96 14.66 -7.75
C GLU A 54 1.79 13.39 -7.97
N ARG A 55 1.65 12.37 -7.12
CA ARG A 55 2.32 11.07 -7.32
C ARG A 55 1.78 10.35 -8.56
N ALA A 56 0.49 10.45 -8.86
CA ALA A 56 -0.07 9.93 -10.11
C ALA A 56 0.53 10.63 -11.34
N ARG A 57 0.72 11.96 -11.30
CA ARG A 57 1.40 12.71 -12.35
C ARG A 57 2.83 12.22 -12.57
N MET A 58 3.62 12.12 -11.49
CA MET A 58 4.99 11.59 -11.54
C MET A 58 5.03 10.17 -12.13
N ALA A 59 4.07 9.33 -11.79
CA ALA A 59 3.97 7.98 -12.33
C ALA A 59 3.66 7.96 -13.84
N LEU A 60 2.75 8.82 -14.30
CA LEU A 60 2.43 8.99 -15.72
C LEU A 60 3.64 9.51 -16.50
N GLU A 61 4.35 10.53 -15.99
CA GLU A 61 5.61 11.03 -16.56
C GLU A 61 6.69 9.95 -16.58
N GLY A 62 6.69 9.05 -15.59
CA GLY A 62 7.57 7.89 -15.50
C GLY A 62 7.20 6.72 -16.40
N GLY A 63 6.07 6.85 -17.14
CA GLY A 63 5.67 5.87 -18.15
C GLY A 63 4.52 4.95 -17.74
N VAL A 64 3.87 5.13 -16.60
CA VAL A 64 2.57 4.49 -16.31
C VAL A 64 1.51 5.08 -17.23
N ASN A 65 0.56 4.27 -17.69
CA ASN A 65 -0.49 4.72 -18.60
C ASN A 65 -1.84 4.94 -17.89
N LEU A 66 -2.10 4.17 -16.82
CA LEU A 66 -3.31 4.30 -16.00
C LEU A 66 -2.90 4.14 -14.54
N VAL A 67 -3.26 5.12 -13.70
CA VAL A 67 -3.04 5.07 -12.24
C VAL A 67 -4.38 4.96 -11.54
N LEU A 68 -4.53 3.91 -10.76
CA LEU A 68 -5.68 3.64 -9.89
C LEU A 68 -5.27 3.82 -8.44
N GLU A 69 -6.20 4.25 -7.59
CA GLU A 69 -6.00 4.31 -6.15
C GLU A 69 -6.19 2.93 -5.51
N LEU A 70 -5.24 2.52 -4.69
CA LEU A 70 -5.43 1.43 -3.75
C LEU A 70 -6.16 1.98 -2.53
N PRO A 71 -7.36 1.49 -2.19
CA PRO A 71 -8.11 1.98 -1.04
C PRO A 71 -7.31 1.98 0.25
N ALA A 72 -7.51 3.00 1.09
CA ALA A 72 -6.75 3.24 2.31
C ALA A 72 -6.74 2.03 3.27
N VAL A 73 -7.84 1.29 3.29
CA VAL A 73 -7.99 0.06 4.10
C VAL A 73 -6.99 -1.03 3.74
N TYR A 74 -6.55 -1.09 2.48
CA TYR A 74 -5.48 -1.99 2.04
C TYR A 74 -4.12 -1.30 2.03
N ALA A 75 -4.09 -0.03 1.62
CA ALA A 75 -2.85 0.73 1.48
C ALA A 75 -2.08 0.88 2.80
N THR A 76 -2.78 0.83 3.95
CA THR A 76 -2.19 0.95 5.30
C THR A 76 -2.14 -0.38 6.06
N ALA A 77 -2.45 -1.50 5.40
CA ALA A 77 -2.57 -2.80 6.03
C ALA A 77 -1.27 -3.63 6.01
N SER A 78 -1.35 -4.89 6.43
CA SER A 78 -0.27 -5.87 6.32
C SER A 78 0.11 -6.12 4.86
N ALA A 79 1.25 -6.75 4.62
CA ALA A 79 1.67 -7.13 3.25
C ALA A 79 0.62 -8.02 2.56
N GLU A 80 -0.03 -8.91 3.29
CA GLU A 80 -1.09 -9.78 2.80
C GLU A 80 -2.31 -9.00 2.31
N SER A 81 -2.86 -8.12 3.16
CA SER A 81 -4.03 -7.30 2.79
C SER A 81 -3.70 -6.27 1.70
N PHE A 82 -2.49 -5.71 1.72
CA PHE A 82 -2.00 -4.84 0.66
C PHE A 82 -1.94 -5.58 -0.69
N ALA A 83 -1.43 -6.81 -0.67
CA ALA A 83 -1.39 -7.68 -1.84
C ALA A 83 -2.81 -8.04 -2.32
N LEU A 84 -3.70 -8.44 -1.40
CA LEU A 84 -5.10 -8.73 -1.71
C LEU A 84 -5.76 -7.54 -2.44
N GLY A 85 -5.71 -6.35 -1.84
CA GLY A 85 -6.30 -5.15 -2.42
C GLY A 85 -5.75 -4.84 -3.81
N GLY A 86 -4.42 -4.84 -3.96
CA GLY A 86 -3.76 -4.49 -5.22
C GLY A 86 -4.00 -5.51 -6.34
N VAL A 87 -3.79 -6.79 -6.05
CA VAL A 87 -3.95 -7.87 -7.03
C VAL A 87 -5.39 -8.00 -7.48
N LYS A 88 -6.34 -8.04 -6.51
CA LYS A 88 -7.77 -8.20 -6.85
C LYS A 88 -8.34 -6.98 -7.57
N THR A 89 -7.84 -5.77 -7.30
CA THR A 89 -8.19 -4.59 -8.11
C THR A 89 -7.73 -4.78 -9.56
N LEU A 90 -6.49 -5.21 -9.81
CA LEU A 90 -5.99 -5.45 -11.17
C LEU A 90 -6.77 -6.56 -11.90
N GLU A 91 -7.06 -7.67 -11.22
CA GLU A 91 -7.86 -8.78 -11.80
C GLU A 91 -9.29 -8.35 -12.12
N ALA A 92 -9.90 -7.54 -11.26
CA ALA A 92 -11.27 -7.08 -11.45
C ALA A 92 -11.45 -6.14 -12.65
N LEU A 93 -10.36 -5.53 -13.15
CA LEU A 93 -10.40 -4.76 -14.41
C LEU A 93 -10.64 -5.66 -15.64
N GLY A 94 -10.31 -6.95 -15.56
CA GLY A 94 -10.52 -7.89 -16.66
C GLY A 94 -9.70 -7.64 -17.93
N CYS A 95 -8.71 -6.76 -17.87
CA CYS A 95 -7.90 -6.34 -19.02
C CYS A 95 -6.39 -6.29 -18.74
N VAL A 96 -5.94 -6.72 -17.57
CA VAL A 96 -4.53 -6.80 -17.20
C VAL A 96 -4.05 -8.24 -17.40
N ASP A 97 -3.07 -8.43 -18.28
CA ASP A 97 -2.60 -9.76 -18.67
C ASP A 97 -1.54 -10.32 -17.73
N THR A 98 -0.69 -9.45 -17.18
CA THR A 98 0.48 -9.85 -16.38
C THR A 98 0.64 -8.94 -15.18
N LEU A 99 0.82 -9.52 -13.99
CA LEU A 99 1.29 -8.79 -12.80
C LEU A 99 2.82 -8.77 -12.80
N VAL A 100 3.40 -7.57 -12.71
CA VAL A 100 4.87 -7.39 -12.63
C VAL A 100 5.23 -6.73 -11.31
N PHE A 101 6.27 -7.26 -10.67
CA PHE A 101 6.81 -6.71 -9.43
C PHE A 101 8.33 -6.85 -9.35
N GLY A 102 8.95 -5.99 -8.56
CA GLY A 102 10.38 -6.09 -8.25
C GLY A 102 10.63 -7.00 -7.04
N SER A 103 11.63 -7.86 -7.12
CA SER A 103 12.08 -8.66 -5.98
C SER A 103 13.60 -8.63 -5.83
N GLU A 104 14.11 -8.85 -4.63
CA GLU A 104 15.55 -8.98 -4.38
C GLU A 104 16.09 -10.29 -4.96
N SER A 105 15.28 -11.35 -4.90
CA SER A 105 15.60 -12.65 -5.50
C SER A 105 15.77 -12.56 -7.02
N GLY A 106 14.83 -11.92 -7.71
CA GLY A 106 14.76 -11.93 -9.19
C GLY A 106 14.44 -13.31 -9.80
N HIS A 107 14.05 -14.30 -8.97
CA HIS A 107 13.77 -15.67 -9.40
C HIS A 107 12.35 -16.06 -9.06
N ILE A 108 11.47 -16.03 -10.08
CA ILE A 108 10.04 -16.28 -9.91
C ILE A 108 9.76 -17.67 -9.30
N GLY A 109 10.45 -18.73 -9.72
CA GLY A 109 10.27 -20.08 -9.19
C GLY A 109 10.56 -20.22 -7.69
N GLN A 110 11.53 -19.47 -7.15
CA GLN A 110 11.79 -19.45 -5.70
C GLN A 110 10.66 -18.78 -4.93
N LEU A 111 10.13 -17.68 -5.47
CA LEU A 111 9.03 -16.93 -4.87
C LEU A 111 7.72 -17.74 -4.91
N GLU A 112 7.45 -18.40 -6.04
CA GLU A 112 6.29 -19.32 -6.18
C GLU A 112 6.39 -20.49 -5.22
N SER A 113 7.59 -21.08 -5.06
CA SER A 113 7.79 -22.18 -4.11
C SER A 113 7.52 -21.74 -2.67
N ALA A 114 7.94 -20.51 -2.32
CA ALA A 114 7.64 -19.91 -1.01
C ALA A 114 6.14 -19.66 -0.82
N ALA A 115 5.46 -19.11 -1.83
CA ALA A 115 4.03 -18.85 -1.79
C ALA A 115 3.23 -20.15 -1.60
N ARG A 116 3.53 -21.20 -2.39
CA ARG A 116 2.92 -22.52 -2.26
C ARG A 116 3.14 -23.13 -0.88
N LEU A 117 4.37 -23.11 -0.37
CA LEU A 117 4.67 -23.62 0.97
C LEU A 117 3.80 -22.98 2.03
N LEU A 118 3.62 -21.65 1.97
CA LEU A 118 2.80 -20.91 2.92
C LEU A 118 1.31 -21.23 2.79
N GLN A 119 0.82 -21.48 1.55
CA GLN A 119 -0.59 -21.84 1.29
C GLN A 119 -0.88 -23.29 1.65
N ASP A 120 -0.06 -24.24 1.17
CA ASP A 120 -0.29 -25.69 1.34
C ASP A 120 -0.22 -26.12 2.80
N ARG A 121 0.50 -25.37 3.64
CA ARG A 121 0.69 -25.66 5.06
C ARG A 121 0.20 -24.53 5.98
N GLU A 122 -0.76 -23.74 5.53
CA GLU A 122 -1.22 -22.54 6.23
C GLU A 122 -1.65 -22.83 7.67
N GLU A 123 -2.49 -23.85 7.87
CA GLU A 123 -3.00 -24.21 9.20
C GLU A 123 -1.87 -24.62 10.15
N GLU A 124 -0.99 -25.54 9.73
CA GLU A 124 0.14 -25.99 10.54
C GLU A 124 1.13 -24.85 10.85
N LEU A 125 1.43 -24.01 9.86
CA LEU A 125 2.29 -22.84 10.03
C LEU A 125 1.67 -21.86 11.05
N MET A 126 0.37 -21.57 10.95
CA MET A 126 -0.31 -20.62 11.82
C MET A 126 -0.41 -21.13 13.26
N GLU A 127 -0.56 -22.44 13.49
CA GLU A 127 -0.50 -23.02 14.84
C GLU A 127 0.88 -22.80 15.48
N VAL A 128 1.96 -23.10 14.75
CA VAL A 128 3.33 -22.91 15.24
C VAL A 128 3.63 -21.44 15.43
N VAL A 129 3.26 -20.57 14.48
CA VAL A 129 3.44 -19.11 14.56
C VAL A 129 2.71 -18.55 15.77
N SER A 130 1.44 -18.94 15.98
CA SER A 130 0.65 -18.49 17.14
C SER A 130 1.30 -18.89 18.46
N SER A 131 1.79 -20.14 18.56
CA SER A 131 2.53 -20.62 19.73
C SER A 131 3.80 -19.80 19.98
N LEU A 132 4.58 -19.54 18.94
CA LEU A 132 5.83 -18.77 19.03
C LEU A 132 5.56 -17.29 19.38
N CYS A 133 4.50 -16.70 18.84
CA CYS A 133 4.10 -15.33 19.18
C CYS A 133 3.73 -15.21 20.67
N LYS A 134 3.09 -16.22 21.27
CA LYS A 134 2.80 -16.25 22.71
C LYS A 134 4.08 -16.28 23.59
N THR A 135 5.21 -16.74 23.05
CA THR A 135 6.51 -16.65 23.73
C THR A 135 7.19 -15.29 23.58
N GLY A 136 6.54 -14.33 22.87
CA GLY A 136 7.03 -12.98 22.67
C GLY A 136 7.83 -12.76 21.38
N LEU A 137 7.85 -13.72 20.45
CA LEU A 137 8.43 -13.48 19.12
C LEU A 137 7.50 -12.59 18.29
N SER A 138 8.11 -11.72 17.46
CA SER A 138 7.34 -11.00 16.44
C SER A 138 6.87 -11.95 15.33
N PHE A 139 5.73 -11.64 14.72
CA PHE A 139 5.15 -12.45 13.64
C PHE A 139 6.16 -12.82 12.53
N PRO A 140 6.99 -11.89 11.98
CA PRO A 140 7.96 -12.25 10.95
C PRO A 140 8.99 -13.29 11.41
N ARG A 141 9.48 -13.18 12.66
CA ARG A 141 10.42 -14.15 13.24
C ARG A 141 9.75 -15.48 13.55
N ALA A 142 8.53 -15.45 14.09
CA ALA A 142 7.76 -16.65 14.36
C ALA A 142 7.46 -17.42 13.08
N ARG A 143 7.14 -16.73 11.97
CA ARG A 143 6.94 -17.33 10.64
C ARG A 143 8.23 -17.97 10.11
N GLU A 144 9.36 -17.26 10.17
CA GLU A 144 10.65 -17.81 9.74
C GLU A 144 10.99 -19.09 10.50
N GLU A 145 10.81 -19.11 11.82
CA GLU A 145 11.08 -20.27 12.67
C GLU A 145 10.09 -21.43 12.42
N ALA A 146 8.82 -21.12 12.21
CA ALA A 146 7.82 -22.10 11.84
C ALA A 146 8.17 -22.80 10.50
N VAL A 147 8.59 -22.03 9.50
CA VAL A 147 9.03 -22.59 8.22
C VAL A 147 10.27 -23.46 8.41
N ARG A 148 11.25 -23.05 9.20
CA ARG A 148 12.44 -23.89 9.50
C ARG A 148 12.06 -25.21 10.14
N SER A 149 11.11 -25.18 11.06
CA SER A 149 10.63 -26.38 11.76
C SER A 149 9.88 -27.34 10.83
N LEU A 150 9.02 -26.80 9.97
CA LEU A 150 8.12 -27.60 9.15
C LEU A 150 8.75 -28.00 7.77
N ALA A 151 9.69 -27.20 7.26
CA ALA A 151 10.37 -27.42 6.01
C ALA A 151 11.89 -27.13 6.15
N PRO A 152 12.66 -28.01 6.81
CA PRO A 152 14.09 -27.77 7.15
C PRO A 152 14.98 -27.47 5.95
N ASP A 153 14.67 -28.05 4.79
CA ASP A 153 15.43 -27.88 3.54
C ASP A 153 15.07 -26.59 2.79
N PHE A 154 14.06 -25.83 3.25
CA PHE A 154 13.63 -24.61 2.58
C PHE A 154 14.51 -23.42 2.97
N ASN A 155 14.93 -22.64 1.95
CA ASN A 155 15.72 -21.44 2.19
C ASN A 155 14.84 -20.30 2.75
N VAL A 156 14.87 -20.13 4.07
CA VAL A 156 14.08 -19.10 4.78
C VAL A 156 14.59 -17.67 4.60
N ASP A 157 15.79 -17.46 4.05
CA ASP A 157 16.36 -16.12 3.84
C ASP A 157 15.50 -15.29 2.87
N ILE A 158 14.72 -15.94 2.02
CA ILE A 158 13.78 -15.29 1.12
C ILE A 158 12.72 -14.43 1.87
N PHE A 159 12.42 -14.76 3.14
CA PHE A 159 11.48 -14.02 3.97
C PHE A 159 12.07 -12.82 4.72
N ARG A 160 13.37 -12.52 4.53
CA ARG A 160 14.03 -11.39 5.20
C ARG A 160 13.96 -10.10 4.42
N GLU A 161 13.76 -10.19 3.13
CA GLU A 161 13.77 -9.06 2.22
C GLU A 161 12.33 -8.58 1.93
N SER A 162 12.10 -7.28 2.10
CA SER A 162 10.74 -6.73 2.10
C SER A 162 10.00 -6.88 0.77
N ASN A 163 10.70 -6.78 -0.37
CA ASN A 163 10.03 -6.94 -1.66
C ASN A 163 9.83 -8.42 -2.02
N ASN A 164 10.69 -9.32 -1.54
CA ASN A 164 10.41 -10.76 -1.63
C ASN A 164 9.14 -11.13 -0.84
N ILE A 165 8.98 -10.58 0.37
CA ILE A 165 7.76 -10.79 1.18
C ILE A 165 6.53 -10.31 0.41
N LEU A 166 6.54 -9.09 -0.12
CA LEU A 166 5.43 -8.57 -0.92
C LEU A 166 5.17 -9.41 -2.17
N ALA A 167 6.23 -9.84 -2.86
CA ALA A 167 6.12 -10.71 -4.03
C ALA A 167 5.43 -12.04 -3.71
N ILE A 168 5.78 -12.67 -2.59
CA ILE A 168 5.17 -13.90 -2.11
C ILE A 168 3.69 -13.67 -1.79
N GLU A 169 3.36 -12.56 -1.11
CA GLU A 169 1.95 -12.25 -0.83
C GLU A 169 1.16 -11.93 -2.11
N TYR A 170 1.76 -11.29 -3.13
CA TYR A 170 1.12 -11.13 -4.44
C TYR A 170 0.82 -12.49 -5.09
N LEU A 171 1.81 -13.39 -5.09
CA LEU A 171 1.67 -14.73 -5.68
C LEU A 171 0.57 -15.55 -5.01
N LYS A 172 0.35 -15.39 -3.71
CA LYS A 172 -0.76 -16.01 -2.99
C LYS A 172 -2.14 -15.52 -3.44
N GLN A 173 -2.23 -14.31 -4.01
CA GLN A 173 -3.49 -13.66 -4.37
C GLN A 173 -3.84 -13.75 -5.86
N VAL A 174 -2.87 -14.10 -6.73
CA VAL A 174 -3.09 -14.14 -8.17
C VAL A 174 -3.86 -15.40 -8.58
N ASP A 175 -5.00 -15.21 -9.28
CA ASP A 175 -5.79 -16.31 -9.84
C ASP A 175 -5.63 -16.43 -11.36
N ASN A 176 -5.74 -15.30 -12.08
CA ASN A 176 -5.93 -15.32 -13.53
C ASN A 176 -4.91 -14.53 -14.33
N MET A 177 -4.00 -13.81 -13.69
CA MET A 177 -2.94 -13.08 -14.38
C MET A 177 -1.66 -13.92 -14.48
N LYS A 178 -0.89 -13.72 -15.53
CA LYS A 178 0.51 -14.16 -15.56
C LYS A 178 1.30 -13.36 -14.54
N VAL A 179 2.40 -13.93 -14.06
CA VAL A 179 3.28 -13.25 -13.10
C VAL A 179 4.69 -13.10 -13.68
N HIS A 180 5.33 -11.99 -13.40
CA HIS A 180 6.69 -11.74 -13.81
C HIS A 180 7.43 -10.93 -12.76
N THR A 181 8.67 -11.29 -12.45
CA THR A 181 9.49 -10.55 -11.48
C THR A 181 10.72 -9.97 -12.14
N ILE A 182 11.01 -8.72 -11.81
CA ILE A 182 12.21 -8.01 -12.23
C ILE A 182 13.16 -7.95 -11.04
N LYS A 183 14.42 -8.37 -11.24
CA LYS A 183 15.43 -8.25 -10.19
C LYS A 183 15.69 -6.79 -9.87
N ARG A 184 15.57 -6.42 -8.60
CA ARG A 184 15.89 -5.06 -8.15
C ARG A 184 17.35 -4.76 -8.32
N ILE A 185 17.65 -3.59 -8.85
CA ILE A 185 19.02 -3.08 -8.90
C ILE A 185 19.38 -2.61 -7.48
N GLY A 186 20.51 -3.09 -6.94
CA GLY A 186 20.96 -2.78 -5.59
C GLY A 186 21.20 -1.28 -5.35
N GLN A 187 21.28 -0.90 -4.08
CA GLN A 187 21.64 0.46 -3.65
C GLN A 187 23.02 0.83 -4.23
N GLY A 188 23.04 1.77 -5.14
CA GLY A 188 24.28 2.24 -5.81
C GLY A 188 24.04 2.78 -7.22
N HIS A 189 22.96 2.35 -7.87
CA HIS A 189 22.60 2.84 -9.21
C HIS A 189 21.50 3.89 -9.20
N HIS A 190 20.65 3.93 -8.14
CA HIS A 190 19.54 4.90 -8.05
C HIS A 190 19.29 5.28 -6.59
N GLU A 191 18.94 6.54 -6.36
CA GLU A 191 18.54 7.03 -5.05
C GLU A 191 17.25 6.31 -4.58
N SER A 192 17.26 5.77 -3.36
CA SER A 192 16.10 5.07 -2.80
C SER A 192 15.01 6.06 -2.38
N ALA A 193 13.75 5.60 -2.30
CA ALA A 193 12.65 6.43 -1.77
C ALA A 193 12.96 6.99 -0.37
N THR A 194 13.69 6.25 0.45
CA THR A 194 14.11 6.72 1.79
C THR A 194 15.12 7.86 1.70
N ALA A 195 16.11 7.76 0.82
CA ALA A 195 17.08 8.83 0.59
C ALA A 195 16.40 10.08 0.02
N LEU A 196 15.48 9.90 -0.93
CA LEU A 196 14.68 11.01 -1.48
C LEU A 196 13.85 11.71 -0.40
N ARG A 197 13.14 10.97 0.46
CA ARG A 197 12.37 11.58 1.56
C ARG A 197 13.27 12.34 2.53
N LYS A 198 14.46 11.82 2.83
CA LYS A 198 15.43 12.52 3.67
C LYS A 198 15.88 13.83 3.03
N ARG A 199 16.22 13.82 1.74
CA ARG A 199 16.58 15.03 1.00
C ARG A 199 15.46 16.06 1.00
N LEU A 200 14.21 15.64 0.72
CA LEU A 200 13.04 16.53 0.76
C LEU A 200 12.86 17.17 2.15
N ALA A 201 13.09 16.42 3.21
CA ALA A 201 13.04 16.95 4.58
C ALA A 201 14.20 17.92 4.86
N GLU A 202 15.37 17.76 4.22
CA GLU A 202 16.48 18.69 4.29
C GLU A 202 16.22 19.97 3.46
N GLU A 203 15.47 19.87 2.35
CA GLU A 203 15.06 20.99 1.49
C GLU A 203 13.95 21.85 2.12
N ASP A 204 13.01 21.24 2.88
CA ASP A 204 11.92 21.94 3.59
C ASP A 204 11.78 21.45 5.04
N PRO A 205 12.76 21.72 5.91
CA PRO A 205 12.76 21.22 7.30
C PRO A 205 11.59 21.75 8.13
N GLU A 206 11.15 22.96 7.90
CA GLU A 206 10.03 23.57 8.64
C GLU A 206 8.67 22.97 8.20
N GLY A 207 8.49 22.69 6.92
CA GLY A 207 7.29 22.02 6.41
C GLY A 207 7.18 20.60 6.96
N PHE A 208 8.26 19.82 6.92
CA PHE A 208 8.28 18.46 7.46
C PHE A 208 8.10 18.42 8.97
N LYS A 209 8.72 19.35 9.71
CA LYS A 209 8.53 19.48 11.15
C LYS A 209 7.06 19.76 11.48
N ARG A 210 6.46 20.76 10.83
CA ARG A 210 5.05 21.11 11.02
C ARG A 210 4.13 19.93 10.66
N ALA A 211 4.39 19.22 9.57
CA ALA A 211 3.62 18.05 9.18
C ALA A 211 3.72 16.94 10.24
N GLY A 212 4.91 16.69 10.78
CA GLY A 212 5.12 15.74 11.87
C GLY A 212 4.35 16.12 13.15
N GLU A 213 4.40 17.39 13.54
CA GLU A 213 3.67 17.93 14.69
C GLU A 213 2.14 17.82 14.49
N ASN A 214 1.63 18.16 13.31
CA ASN A 214 0.21 18.04 12.97
C ASN A 214 -0.24 16.57 13.04
N TYR A 215 0.52 15.67 12.45
CA TYR A 215 0.19 14.24 12.46
C TYR A 215 0.20 13.68 13.88
N PHE A 216 1.21 14.01 14.67
CA PHE A 216 1.27 13.59 16.07
C PHE A 216 0.10 14.14 16.91
N ASN A 217 -0.31 15.38 16.68
CA ASN A 217 -1.46 15.96 17.38
C ASN A 217 -2.79 15.26 17.02
N LEU A 218 -2.97 14.86 15.76
CA LEU A 218 -4.12 14.04 15.35
C LEU A 218 -4.12 12.67 16.05
N ILE A 219 -2.97 11.99 16.04
CA ILE A 219 -2.78 10.70 16.74
C ILE A 219 -3.10 10.86 18.22
N ARG A 220 -2.49 11.83 18.89
CA ARG A 220 -2.67 12.12 20.32
C ARG A 220 -4.13 12.36 20.65
N THR A 221 -4.78 13.25 19.90
CA THR A 221 -6.19 13.59 20.11
C THR A 221 -7.06 12.36 19.97
N ARG A 222 -6.86 11.57 18.91
CA ARG A 222 -7.66 10.39 18.66
C ARG A 222 -7.49 9.32 19.74
N ILE A 223 -6.25 9.05 20.17
CA ILE A 223 -5.97 8.09 21.24
C ILE A 223 -6.64 8.53 22.55
N LEU A 224 -6.56 9.82 22.90
CA LEU A 224 -7.16 10.34 24.15
C LEU A 224 -8.68 10.27 24.12
N GLN A 225 -9.33 10.43 22.97
CA GLN A 225 -10.79 10.35 22.81
C GLN A 225 -11.33 8.90 22.85
N CYS A 226 -10.56 7.92 22.39
CA CYS A 226 -10.98 6.52 22.39
C CYS A 226 -10.94 5.93 23.80
N SER A 227 -11.80 4.96 24.10
CA SER A 227 -11.65 4.11 25.31
C SER A 227 -10.48 3.14 25.13
N SER A 228 -9.97 2.56 26.22
CA SER A 228 -8.93 1.54 26.12
C SER A 228 -9.43 0.31 25.38
N GLU A 229 -10.69 -0.07 25.62
CA GLU A 229 -11.35 -1.20 24.96
C GLU A 229 -11.49 -0.97 23.46
N SER A 230 -11.84 0.27 23.02
CA SER A 230 -11.88 0.61 21.59
C SER A 230 -10.51 0.55 20.95
N LEU A 231 -9.46 1.00 21.65
CA LEU A 231 -8.09 0.90 21.15
C LEU A 231 -7.62 -0.55 21.08
N GLU A 232 -7.96 -1.39 22.06
CA GLU A 232 -7.67 -2.84 22.03
C GLU A 232 -8.35 -3.53 20.83
N ALA A 233 -9.60 -3.18 20.56
CA ALA A 233 -10.32 -3.72 19.39
C ALA A 233 -9.67 -3.33 18.05
N MET A 234 -9.07 -2.13 17.97
CA MET A 234 -8.29 -1.68 16.80
C MET A 234 -6.91 -2.34 16.74
N CYS A 235 -6.44 -2.89 17.86
CA CYS A 235 -5.17 -3.57 17.96
C CYS A 235 -5.41 -5.07 17.77
N ALA A 236 -5.45 -5.62 16.58
CA ALA A 236 -5.57 -7.07 16.34
C ALA A 236 -4.53 -7.95 17.09
N ALA A 237 -3.83 -7.41 18.08
CA ALA A 237 -2.53 -7.87 18.54
C ALA A 237 -2.36 -8.01 20.06
N GLY A 238 -3.39 -8.28 20.80
CA GLY A 238 -3.25 -8.76 22.18
C GLY A 238 -3.49 -7.72 23.29
N GLU A 239 -3.74 -8.24 24.47
CA GLU A 239 -4.19 -7.50 25.65
C GLU A 239 -3.15 -6.46 26.14
N GLY A 240 -3.63 -5.27 26.49
CA GLY A 240 -2.86 -4.21 27.15
C GLY A 240 -2.21 -3.17 26.24
N LEU A 241 -2.30 -3.30 24.90
CA LEU A 241 -1.71 -2.33 23.98
C LEU A 241 -2.48 -1.00 23.98
N GLY A 242 -3.80 -1.03 24.13
CA GLY A 242 -4.64 0.16 24.22
C GLY A 242 -4.32 1.01 25.45
N ASN A 243 -4.16 0.39 26.61
CA ASN A 243 -3.71 1.07 27.84
C ASN A 243 -2.31 1.65 27.66
N ARG A 244 -1.38 0.87 27.10
CA ARG A 244 -0.01 1.32 26.85
C ARG A 244 0.04 2.53 25.90
N LEU A 245 -0.78 2.53 24.84
CA LEU A 245 -0.92 3.68 23.95
C LEU A 245 -1.38 4.93 24.70
N LYS A 246 -2.42 4.80 25.54
CA LYS A 246 -2.95 5.89 26.36
C LYS A 246 -1.94 6.47 27.33
N ASP A 247 -1.13 5.62 27.92
CA ASP A 247 -0.09 6.06 28.86
C ASP A 247 1.06 6.74 28.11
N CYS A 248 1.60 6.09 27.07
CA CYS A 248 2.75 6.62 26.33
C CYS A 248 2.42 7.92 25.59
N VAL A 249 1.22 8.11 25.05
CA VAL A 249 0.85 9.31 24.29
C VAL A 249 0.84 10.59 25.14
N ARG A 250 0.70 10.47 26.47
CA ARG A 250 0.73 11.62 27.40
C ARG A 250 2.13 12.23 27.54
N PHE A 251 3.16 11.42 27.38
CA PHE A 251 4.55 11.81 27.61
C PHE A 251 5.35 11.96 26.31
N ALA A 252 4.95 11.30 25.23
CA ALA A 252 5.63 11.39 23.95
C ALA A 252 5.54 12.81 23.36
N GLY A 253 6.63 13.28 22.80
CA GLY A 253 6.71 14.57 22.09
C GLY A 253 6.57 14.46 20.57
N SER A 254 6.68 13.24 20.01
CA SER A 254 6.57 12.97 18.57
C SER A 254 6.00 11.59 18.28
N THR A 255 5.64 11.34 17.03
CA THR A 255 5.18 10.02 16.56
C THR A 255 6.28 8.96 16.73
N GLU A 256 7.53 9.30 16.41
CA GLU A 256 8.68 8.41 16.54
C GLU A 256 8.92 8.00 17.99
N GLU A 257 8.84 8.97 18.91
CA GLU A 257 8.96 8.72 20.34
C GLU A 257 7.82 7.84 20.86
N LEU A 258 6.57 8.12 20.44
CA LEU A 258 5.43 7.29 20.79
C LEU A 258 5.63 5.85 20.32
N ILE A 259 6.00 5.64 19.05
CA ILE A 259 6.27 4.31 18.51
C ILE A 259 7.40 3.64 19.28
N GLY A 260 8.47 4.37 19.58
CA GLY A 260 9.62 3.89 20.36
C GLY A 260 9.22 3.36 21.74
N ASN A 261 8.30 4.07 22.43
CA ASN A 261 7.80 3.71 23.75
C ASN A 261 6.77 2.55 23.73
N VAL A 262 6.01 2.44 22.63
CA VAL A 262 4.96 1.42 22.48
C VAL A 262 5.50 0.10 21.92
N LYS A 263 6.49 0.14 21.00
CA LYS A 263 7.05 -1.07 20.40
C LYS A 263 7.58 -2.06 21.43
N SER A 264 7.52 -3.32 21.10
CA SER A 264 8.03 -4.42 21.94
C SER A 264 8.62 -5.52 21.04
N LYS A 265 9.05 -6.63 21.63
CA LYS A 265 9.47 -7.81 20.84
C LYS A 265 8.33 -8.36 19.97
N ALA A 266 7.09 -8.25 20.44
CA ALA A 266 5.90 -8.71 19.72
C ALA A 266 5.45 -7.70 18.64
N TYR A 267 5.62 -6.39 18.87
CA TYR A 267 5.16 -5.32 17.99
C TYR A 267 6.32 -4.59 17.34
N THR A 268 6.49 -4.83 16.04
CA THR A 268 7.52 -4.14 15.26
C THR A 268 7.19 -2.65 15.08
N TYR A 269 8.19 -1.83 14.77
CA TYR A 269 8.02 -0.41 14.50
C TYR A 269 6.91 -0.15 13.47
N SER A 270 6.98 -0.83 12.30
CA SER A 270 6.01 -0.66 11.23
C SER A 270 4.60 -1.20 11.58
N ALA A 271 4.48 -2.18 12.48
CA ALA A 271 3.18 -2.62 12.96
C ALA A 271 2.50 -1.54 13.82
N VAL A 272 3.26 -0.89 14.70
CA VAL A 272 2.74 0.23 15.51
C VAL A 272 2.43 1.44 14.62
N GLU A 273 3.28 1.75 13.65
CA GLU A 273 3.08 2.86 12.71
C GLU A 273 1.77 2.68 11.91
N ARG A 274 1.50 1.48 11.38
CA ARG A 274 0.21 1.17 10.74
C ARG A 274 -0.98 1.31 11.68
N LEU A 275 -0.84 0.80 12.91
CA LEU A 275 -1.87 0.94 13.92
C LEU A 275 -2.23 2.40 14.19
N LEU A 276 -1.24 3.30 14.30
CA LEU A 276 -1.49 4.73 14.49
C LEU A 276 -2.27 5.32 13.31
N SER A 277 -1.98 4.93 12.08
CA SER A 277 -2.76 5.33 10.91
C SER A 277 -4.18 4.79 10.95
N HIS A 278 -4.38 3.53 11.34
CA HIS A 278 -5.71 2.94 11.51
C HIS A 278 -6.53 3.68 12.59
N ILE A 279 -5.91 4.04 13.71
CA ILE A 279 -6.57 4.81 14.79
C ILE A 279 -7.01 6.18 14.27
N VAL A 280 -6.17 6.87 13.50
CA VAL A 280 -6.49 8.20 12.94
C VAL A 280 -7.59 8.11 11.88
N LEU A 281 -7.52 7.13 11.00
CA LEU A 281 -8.46 6.93 9.89
C LEU A 281 -9.72 6.14 10.29
N GLY A 282 -9.76 5.60 11.51
CA GLY A 282 -10.87 4.75 11.97
C GLY A 282 -11.02 3.49 11.11
N ILE A 283 -9.91 2.87 10.70
CA ILE A 283 -9.89 1.62 9.94
C ILE A 283 -9.89 0.45 10.91
N GLU A 284 -10.80 -0.50 10.70
CA GLU A 284 -10.84 -1.73 11.48
C GLU A 284 -9.70 -2.67 11.10
N PRO A 285 -9.12 -3.43 12.07
CA PRO A 285 -7.90 -4.21 11.84
C PRO A 285 -8.08 -5.36 10.83
N ASP A 286 -9.26 -5.92 10.73
CA ASP A 286 -9.57 -7.12 9.93
C ASP A 286 -10.48 -6.79 8.73
N TYR A 287 -10.11 -5.78 7.95
CA TYR A 287 -10.85 -5.47 6.73
C TYR A 287 -10.63 -6.59 5.69
N LYS A 288 -11.60 -7.53 5.60
CA LYS A 288 -11.51 -8.74 4.75
C LYS A 288 -12.35 -8.68 3.46
N ARG A 289 -13.03 -7.56 3.21
CA ARG A 289 -13.85 -7.42 1.99
C ARG A 289 -12.95 -7.32 0.76
N MET A 290 -13.44 -7.77 -0.39
CA MET A 290 -12.76 -7.58 -1.68
C MET A 290 -12.81 -6.11 -2.11
N PRO A 291 -11.88 -5.63 -2.97
CA PRO A 291 -11.98 -4.29 -3.55
C PRO A 291 -13.30 -4.10 -4.29
N GLY A 292 -14.03 -3.05 -3.95
CA GLY A 292 -15.37 -2.80 -4.47
C GLY A 292 -15.43 -1.82 -5.64
N TYR A 293 -14.31 -1.16 -5.96
CA TYR A 293 -14.20 -0.19 -7.05
C TYR A 293 -12.75 -0.02 -7.49
N ALA A 294 -12.58 0.54 -8.68
CA ALA A 294 -11.30 1.00 -9.21
C ALA A 294 -11.35 2.52 -9.41
N ARG A 295 -10.77 3.29 -8.50
CA ARG A 295 -10.74 4.74 -8.58
C ARG A 295 -9.58 5.21 -9.45
N VAL A 296 -9.87 6.00 -10.48
CA VAL A 296 -8.89 6.56 -11.40
C VAL A 296 -8.28 7.83 -10.83
N LEU A 297 -6.96 7.84 -10.64
CA LEU A 297 -6.20 9.03 -10.23
C LEU A 297 -5.59 9.77 -11.42
N GLY A 298 -5.27 9.06 -12.51
CA GLY A 298 -4.75 9.67 -13.70
C GLY A 298 -4.54 8.69 -14.85
N PHE A 299 -4.43 9.22 -16.07
CA PHE A 299 -4.20 8.45 -17.28
C PHE A 299 -3.61 9.31 -18.41
N ASP A 300 -2.92 8.64 -19.34
CA ASP A 300 -2.51 9.17 -20.62
C ASP A 300 -3.45 8.70 -21.75
N GLU A 301 -3.11 8.98 -23.01
CA GLU A 301 -3.90 8.56 -24.18
C GLU A 301 -4.10 7.02 -24.25
N LYS A 302 -3.05 6.23 -23.91
CA LYS A 302 -3.14 4.77 -23.90
C LYS A 302 -4.04 4.28 -22.77
N GLY A 303 -3.93 4.90 -21.58
CA GLY A 303 -4.82 4.66 -20.44
C GLY A 303 -6.28 5.02 -20.75
N ALA A 304 -6.52 6.15 -21.43
CA ALA A 304 -7.85 6.53 -21.90
C ALA A 304 -8.43 5.50 -22.89
N ALA A 305 -7.60 5.02 -23.83
CA ALA A 305 -7.99 3.98 -24.78
C ALA A 305 -8.33 2.65 -24.06
N LEU A 306 -7.55 2.29 -23.00
CA LEU A 306 -7.81 1.13 -22.18
C LEU A 306 -9.16 1.26 -21.43
N LEU A 307 -9.39 2.39 -20.76
CA LEU A 307 -10.66 2.68 -20.06
C LEU A 307 -11.87 2.60 -21.00
N LYS A 308 -11.75 3.18 -22.21
CA LYS A 308 -12.80 3.09 -23.25
C LYS A 308 -13.06 1.64 -23.69
N ARG A 309 -11.99 0.84 -23.85
CA ARG A 309 -12.07 -0.58 -24.21
C ARG A 309 -12.77 -1.37 -23.09
N MET A 310 -12.40 -1.15 -21.82
CA MET A 310 -13.02 -1.80 -20.66
C MET A 310 -14.53 -1.55 -20.66
N LYS A 311 -14.94 -0.28 -20.76
CA LYS A 311 -16.35 0.09 -20.81
C LYS A 311 -17.10 -0.56 -22.00
N LYS A 312 -16.47 -0.67 -23.17
CA LYS A 312 -17.10 -1.27 -24.37
C LYS A 312 -17.18 -2.79 -24.27
N ALA A 313 -16.19 -3.44 -23.67
CA ALA A 313 -16.12 -4.90 -23.55
C ALA A 313 -16.85 -5.43 -22.31
N GLU A 314 -17.29 -4.54 -21.41
CA GLU A 314 -17.91 -4.88 -20.12
C GLU A 314 -17.09 -5.92 -19.32
N CYS A 315 -15.75 -5.82 -19.43
CA CYS A 315 -14.85 -6.82 -18.84
C CYS A 315 -14.53 -6.55 -17.36
N ASN A 316 -14.80 -5.33 -16.87
CA ASN A 316 -14.57 -4.99 -15.48
C ASN A 316 -15.66 -5.56 -14.56
N ARG A 317 -15.23 -6.19 -13.47
CA ARG A 317 -16.11 -6.80 -12.46
C ARG A 317 -16.50 -5.84 -11.34
N ILE A 318 -15.86 -4.68 -11.27
CA ILE A 318 -16.10 -3.61 -10.28
C ILE A 318 -16.26 -2.29 -11.02
N PRO A 319 -17.03 -1.33 -10.48
CA PRO A 319 -17.16 -0.01 -11.08
C PRO A 319 -15.81 0.72 -11.16
N VAL A 320 -15.62 1.45 -12.25
CA VAL A 320 -14.45 2.31 -12.46
C VAL A 320 -14.88 3.75 -12.18
N ILE A 321 -14.38 4.33 -11.11
CA ILE A 321 -14.77 5.65 -10.62
C ILE A 321 -13.79 6.71 -11.10
N THR A 322 -14.28 7.66 -11.89
CA THR A 322 -13.52 8.83 -12.38
C THR A 322 -13.98 10.13 -11.73
N ASN A 323 -15.23 10.18 -11.27
CA ASN A 323 -15.84 11.32 -10.62
C ASN A 323 -16.76 10.87 -9.47
N ILE A 324 -16.30 11.03 -8.24
CA ILE A 324 -17.02 10.58 -7.04
C ILE A 324 -18.43 11.19 -6.97
N ASN A 325 -18.57 12.49 -7.25
CA ASN A 325 -19.87 13.18 -7.14
C ASN A 325 -20.93 12.62 -8.08
N LYS A 326 -20.53 12.06 -9.23
CA LYS A 326 -21.46 11.54 -10.24
C LYS A 326 -21.68 10.04 -10.14
N GLU A 327 -20.69 9.33 -9.57
CA GLU A 327 -20.60 7.88 -9.61
C GLU A 327 -20.71 7.26 -8.21
N TRP A 328 -21.16 8.05 -7.21
CA TRP A 328 -21.31 7.60 -5.82
C TRP A 328 -22.24 6.39 -5.70
N GLU A 329 -23.40 6.45 -6.37
CA GLU A 329 -24.37 5.36 -6.35
C GLU A 329 -23.81 4.03 -6.91
N CYS A 330 -22.74 4.08 -7.72
CA CYS A 330 -22.09 2.89 -8.24
C CYS A 330 -21.28 2.14 -7.17
N LEU A 331 -20.97 2.76 -6.03
CA LEU A 331 -20.22 2.14 -4.94
C LEU A 331 -21.06 1.09 -4.19
N GLY A 332 -22.37 1.27 -4.09
CA GLY A 332 -23.26 0.35 -3.38
C GLY A 332 -22.80 0.10 -1.94
N GLU A 333 -22.56 -1.15 -1.60
CA GLU A 333 -22.12 -1.54 -0.26
C GLU A 333 -20.65 -1.13 0.09
N TYR A 334 -19.93 -0.47 -0.81
CA TYR A 334 -18.53 -0.05 -0.63
C TYR A 334 -18.38 1.47 -0.39
N GLU A 335 -19.47 2.17 -0.08
CA GLU A 335 -19.43 3.58 0.28
C GLU A 335 -18.54 3.84 1.49
N ASP A 336 -18.59 2.97 2.51
CA ASP A 336 -17.74 3.04 3.70
C ASP A 336 -16.23 2.96 3.38
N MET A 337 -15.86 2.16 2.36
CA MET A 337 -14.47 2.09 1.89
C MET A 337 -14.04 3.39 1.21
N MET A 338 -14.89 3.98 0.36
CA MET A 338 -14.63 5.26 -0.29
C MET A 338 -14.55 6.40 0.73
N ASP A 339 -15.38 6.39 1.77
CA ASP A 339 -15.32 7.36 2.87
C ASP A 339 -13.95 7.33 3.57
N LYS A 340 -13.32 6.14 3.71
CA LYS A 340 -11.97 6.05 4.26
C LYS A 340 -10.91 6.66 3.34
N ASP A 341 -11.06 6.53 2.01
CA ASP A 341 -10.15 7.14 1.04
C ASP A 341 -10.26 8.67 1.08
N ILE A 342 -11.49 9.19 1.18
CA ILE A 342 -11.75 10.63 1.29
C ILE A 342 -11.19 11.15 2.62
N LEU A 343 -11.49 10.48 3.73
CA LEU A 343 -10.95 10.85 5.05
C LEU A 343 -9.42 10.83 5.06
N ALA A 344 -8.80 9.84 4.41
CA ALA A 344 -7.34 9.78 4.30
C ALA A 344 -6.76 11.01 3.56
N THR A 345 -7.47 11.50 2.55
CA THR A 345 -7.09 12.75 1.85
C THR A 345 -7.29 13.97 2.73
N ASP A 346 -8.41 14.06 3.45
CA ASP A 346 -8.68 15.17 4.36
C ASP A 346 -7.65 15.23 5.49
N VAL A 347 -7.33 14.10 6.10
CA VAL A 347 -6.28 13.98 7.11
C VAL A 347 -4.91 14.37 6.55
N PHE A 348 -4.57 13.92 5.33
CA PHE A 348 -3.35 14.34 4.64
C PHE A 348 -3.29 15.86 4.45
N ASN A 349 -4.38 16.48 4.03
CA ASN A 349 -4.46 17.93 3.85
C ASN A 349 -4.26 18.69 5.16
N VAL A 350 -4.81 18.20 6.27
CA VAL A 350 -4.56 18.76 7.62
C VAL A 350 -3.08 18.63 8.00
N ILE A 351 -2.47 17.46 7.78
CA ILE A 351 -1.07 17.20 8.12
C ILE A 351 -0.14 18.19 7.39
N TRP A 352 -0.33 18.33 6.07
CA TRP A 352 0.52 19.17 5.24
C TRP A 352 0.07 20.64 5.14
N GLY A 353 -0.98 21.04 5.87
CA GLY A 353 -1.52 22.41 5.86
C GLY A 353 -2.06 22.85 4.50
N LYS A 354 -2.61 21.91 3.74
CA LYS A 354 -3.19 22.16 2.41
C LYS A 354 -4.62 22.71 2.52
N ASN A 355 -5.12 23.32 1.45
CA ASN A 355 -6.48 23.83 1.40
C ASN A 355 -7.49 22.68 1.32
N MET A 356 -8.28 22.47 2.37
CA MET A 356 -9.23 21.38 2.52
C MET A 356 -10.26 21.26 1.38
N TYR A 357 -10.73 22.39 0.85
CA TYR A 357 -11.72 22.37 -0.23
C TYR A 357 -11.07 22.09 -1.60
N ARG A 358 -10.03 22.84 -1.96
CA ARG A 358 -9.39 22.74 -3.28
C ARG A 358 -8.67 21.41 -3.50
N GLU A 359 -8.14 20.85 -2.44
CA GLU A 359 -7.37 19.60 -2.47
C GLU A 359 -8.23 18.38 -2.07
N SER A 360 -9.57 18.55 -1.98
CA SER A 360 -10.48 17.46 -1.64
C SER A 360 -10.74 16.52 -2.81
N ASP A 361 -11.12 15.31 -2.50
CA ASP A 361 -11.54 14.28 -3.45
C ASP A 361 -12.77 14.68 -4.28
N TYR A 362 -13.61 15.57 -3.74
CA TYR A 362 -14.80 16.06 -4.42
C TYR A 362 -14.52 17.11 -5.51
N VAL A 363 -13.36 17.77 -5.44
CA VAL A 363 -12.96 18.84 -6.36
C VAL A 363 -11.90 18.38 -7.35
N LYS A 364 -10.94 17.57 -6.89
CA LYS A 364 -9.87 17.06 -7.73
C LYS A 364 -10.39 16.09 -8.80
N LYS A 365 -9.86 16.23 -9.99
CA LYS A 365 -10.13 15.37 -11.13
C LYS A 365 -8.92 14.48 -11.42
N PRO A 366 -9.11 13.35 -12.12
CA PRO A 366 -7.98 12.57 -12.60
C PRO A 366 -7.00 13.42 -13.41
N VAL A 367 -5.72 13.17 -13.22
CA VAL A 367 -4.64 13.80 -13.99
C VAL A 367 -4.68 13.24 -15.41
N ILE A 368 -4.78 14.12 -16.40
CA ILE A 368 -4.80 13.76 -17.82
C ILE A 368 -3.50 14.24 -18.44
N MET A 369 -2.65 13.28 -18.86
CA MET A 369 -1.43 13.59 -19.60
C MET A 369 -1.72 13.57 -21.10
N LYS A 370 -1.54 14.71 -21.75
CA LYS A 370 -1.54 14.82 -23.20
C LYS A 370 -0.11 14.69 -23.72
N LYS A 371 0.07 14.19 -24.92
CA LYS A 371 1.38 14.29 -25.59
C LYS A 371 1.67 15.76 -25.90
N ASP A 372 2.94 16.15 -25.71
CA ASP A 372 3.42 17.45 -26.20
C ASP A 372 3.18 17.51 -27.71
N GLY A 373 2.22 18.34 -28.13
CA GLY A 373 1.92 18.54 -29.56
C GLY A 373 0.45 18.81 -29.91
N ASP A 374 -0.51 18.58 -29.02
CA ASP A 374 -1.91 18.93 -29.20
C ASP A 374 -2.30 20.10 -28.27
N GLU A 375 -2.05 21.34 -28.73
CA GLU A 375 -2.70 22.54 -28.21
C GLU A 375 -4.11 22.70 -28.80
#